data_aa90427f20d962175ab8175863b910bd
#
_entry.id   aa90427f20d962175ab8175863b910bd
#
_cell.length_a   1.000
_cell.length_b   1.000
_cell.length_c   1.000
_cell.angle_alpha   90.00
_cell.angle_beta   90.00
_cell.angle_gamma   90.00
#
_symmetry.space_group_name_H-M   'P 1'
#
loop_
_entity.id
_entity.type
_entity.pdbx_description
1 polymer ?
#
loop_
_entity_poly.entity_id
_entity_poly.type
_entity_poly.pdbx_seq_one_letter_code
_entity_poly.pdbx_strand_id
1 'polypeptide(L)'
;MTTPPLRPLLNWGLRRSLRAPRLAHTRCPADFGLAFISVRIPSTLDKSLHAWLIPAPASVPLPAPALVIVHGWGSNSDLMLPLAPALHAAGLTLLFIDTRCHGASDDDTFASLPRFAEDTVRAVDWLAARPDIDPGRIALLGHSVGAGAVLLAASWRPQTAAVVSLAAFAHPAEMMQRWMAEQDLPDAVIGPYILRYVQRTIGYRFDAIAPINTLPQLRCPVLLMHGEHDSVVPVADAYRLLAAAGTDKVQLHIGPGGHDSMEAFLAVIDRVSDFLAAQGIARNTGEGDTE
;
A
#
# COMPACT_ATOMS: atom_id res chain seq x y z
N MET A 1 -4.62 12.11 47.17
CA MET A 1 -4.20 11.44 45.91
C MET A 1 -5.09 11.96 44.80
N THR A 2 -4.62 12.90 43.98
CA THR A 2 -5.36 13.43 42.85
C THR A 2 -5.30 12.41 41.72
N THR A 3 -6.44 11.83 41.34
CA THR A 3 -6.58 10.99 40.14
C THR A 3 -6.05 11.77 38.95
N PRO A 4 -5.10 11.23 38.15
CA PRO A 4 -4.62 11.91 36.96
C PRO A 4 -5.81 12.16 36.02
N PRO A 5 -5.87 13.31 35.34
CA PRO A 5 -6.96 13.60 34.43
C PRO A 5 -7.05 12.54 33.35
N LEU A 6 -8.20 11.86 33.24
CA LEU A 6 -8.46 10.73 32.33
C LEU A 6 -8.09 11.03 30.85
N ARG A 7 -8.28 12.28 30.41
CA ARG A 7 -7.98 12.70 29.01
C ARG A 7 -6.51 12.58 28.60
N PRO A 8 -5.50 13.02 29.38
CA PRO A 8 -4.10 12.85 29.01
C PRO A 8 -3.66 11.38 28.93
N LEU A 9 -4.17 10.52 29.82
CA LEU A 9 -3.89 9.08 29.78
C LEU A 9 -4.51 8.43 28.54
N LEU A 10 -5.75 8.75 28.22
CA LEU A 10 -6.42 8.27 27.01
C LEU A 10 -5.66 8.75 25.75
N ASN A 11 -5.30 10.02 25.69
CA ASN A 11 -4.53 10.56 24.55
C ASN A 11 -3.16 9.91 24.41
N TRP A 12 -2.49 9.62 25.52
CA TRP A 12 -1.22 8.90 25.51
C TRP A 12 -1.41 7.47 24.98
N GLY A 13 -2.43 6.75 25.43
CA GLY A 13 -2.80 5.43 24.96
C GLY A 13 -3.10 5.43 23.46
N LEU A 14 -3.92 6.39 23.00
CA LEU A 14 -4.26 6.54 21.57
C LEU A 14 -3.03 6.85 20.71
N ARG A 15 -2.12 7.72 21.17
CA ARG A 15 -0.86 7.96 20.45
C ARG A 15 0.01 6.71 20.38
N ARG A 16 0.00 5.89 21.44
CA ARG A 16 0.75 4.64 21.46
C ARG A 16 0.14 3.62 20.50
N SER A 17 -1.18 3.54 20.36
CA SER A 17 -1.85 2.64 19.43
C SER A 17 -1.64 3.03 17.95
N LEU A 18 -1.31 4.29 17.68
CA LEU A 18 -0.91 4.75 16.35
C LEU A 18 0.57 4.43 16.01
N ARG A 19 1.31 3.82 16.92
CA ARG A 19 2.63 3.26 16.63
C ARG A 19 2.45 1.82 16.18
N ALA A 20 2.73 1.56 14.92
CA ALA A 20 2.75 0.20 14.41
C ALA A 20 3.84 -0.63 15.10
N PRO A 21 3.63 -1.94 15.31
CA PRO A 21 4.72 -2.83 15.68
C PRO A 21 5.80 -2.78 14.59
N ARG A 22 7.07 -2.72 15.00
CA ARG A 22 8.19 -2.73 14.05
C ARG A 22 8.74 -4.15 13.96
N LEU A 23 8.56 -4.77 12.80
CA LEU A 23 9.11 -6.08 12.50
C LEU A 23 10.43 -5.92 11.72
N ALA A 24 11.43 -6.69 12.09
CA ALA A 24 12.65 -6.81 11.29
C ALA A 24 12.39 -7.67 10.04
N HIS A 25 13.15 -7.43 8.97
CA HIS A 25 13.15 -8.32 7.81
C HIS A 25 13.67 -9.70 8.20
N THR A 26 13.02 -10.73 7.70
CA THR A 26 13.44 -12.14 7.82
C THR A 26 13.96 -12.69 6.51
N ARG A 27 13.58 -12.06 5.39
CA ARG A 27 13.97 -12.40 4.02
C ARG A 27 14.38 -11.14 3.26
N CYS A 28 15.07 -11.33 2.15
CA CYS A 28 15.42 -10.28 1.21
C CYS A 28 15.21 -10.75 -0.23
N PRO A 29 15.29 -9.90 -1.26
CA PRO A 29 15.09 -10.33 -2.64
C PRO A 29 16.02 -11.43 -3.12
N ALA A 30 17.23 -11.58 -2.55
CA ALA A 30 18.16 -12.67 -2.89
C ALA A 30 17.61 -14.06 -2.53
N ASP A 31 16.78 -14.16 -1.48
CA ASP A 31 16.12 -15.41 -1.09
C ASP A 31 15.09 -15.89 -2.15
N PHE A 32 14.73 -15.00 -3.06
CA PHE A 32 13.86 -15.25 -4.23
C PHE A 32 14.65 -15.27 -5.55
N GLY A 33 15.99 -15.36 -5.50
CA GLY A 33 16.85 -15.42 -6.67
C GLY A 33 16.98 -14.09 -7.44
N LEU A 34 16.63 -12.96 -6.82
CA LEU A 34 16.63 -11.64 -7.46
C LEU A 34 17.80 -10.79 -6.99
N ALA A 35 18.58 -10.26 -7.95
CA ALA A 35 19.58 -9.24 -7.67
C ALA A 35 18.90 -7.92 -7.27
N PHE A 36 19.43 -7.26 -6.24
CA PHE A 36 18.82 -6.03 -5.71
C PHE A 36 19.87 -5.07 -5.15
N ILE A 37 19.46 -3.84 -4.93
CA ILE A 37 20.22 -2.79 -4.27
C ILE A 37 19.38 -2.27 -3.11
N SER A 38 19.95 -2.26 -1.90
CA SER A 38 19.35 -1.53 -0.77
C SER A 38 19.61 -0.04 -0.94
N VAL A 39 18.54 0.76 -0.92
CA VAL A 39 18.61 2.21 -1.11
C VAL A 39 17.96 2.95 0.05
N ARG A 40 18.34 4.22 0.20
CA ARG A 40 17.70 5.15 1.14
C ARG A 40 17.03 6.27 0.35
N ILE A 41 15.74 6.47 0.58
CA ILE A 41 14.92 7.46 -0.12
C ILE A 41 14.58 8.59 0.86
N PRO A 42 14.96 9.84 0.56
CA PRO A 42 14.56 10.98 1.38
C PRO A 42 13.04 11.12 1.42
N SER A 43 12.48 11.23 2.62
CA SER A 43 11.05 11.44 2.84
C SER A 43 10.78 12.77 3.55
N THR A 44 9.52 13.02 3.94
CA THR A 44 9.12 14.24 4.65
C THR A 44 9.71 14.27 6.07
N LEU A 45 9.82 15.47 6.66
CA LEU A 45 10.31 15.67 8.03
C LEU A 45 11.73 15.12 8.27
N ASP A 46 12.62 15.27 7.28
CA ASP A 46 14.01 14.79 7.30
C ASP A 46 14.15 13.30 7.62
N LYS A 47 13.13 12.50 7.26
CA LYS A 47 13.14 11.05 7.40
C LYS A 47 13.66 10.39 6.13
N SER A 48 14.19 9.19 6.29
CA SER A 48 14.71 8.35 5.22
C SER A 48 14.00 6.99 5.22
N LEU A 49 13.51 6.59 4.05
CA LEU A 49 12.92 5.28 3.85
C LEU A 49 13.99 4.28 3.45
N HIS A 50 13.91 3.08 3.98
CA HIS A 50 14.61 1.93 3.42
C HIS A 50 13.79 1.37 2.26
N ALA A 51 14.46 0.97 1.18
CA ALA A 51 13.83 0.26 0.09
C ALA A 51 14.79 -0.74 -0.57
N TRP A 52 14.21 -1.79 -1.17
CA TRP A 52 14.89 -2.68 -2.08
C TRP A 52 14.52 -2.33 -3.52
N LEU A 53 15.52 -1.94 -4.30
CA LEU A 53 15.41 -1.73 -5.74
C LEU A 53 15.87 -3.01 -6.45
N ILE A 54 14.98 -3.62 -7.21
CA ILE A 54 15.24 -4.76 -8.07
C ILE A 54 15.15 -4.23 -9.52
N PRO A 55 16.29 -4.06 -10.23
CA PRO A 55 16.29 -3.59 -11.62
C PRO A 55 15.48 -4.54 -12.53
N ALA A 56 14.88 -4.00 -13.57
CA ALA A 56 14.20 -4.81 -14.58
C ALA A 56 15.15 -5.86 -15.21
N PRO A 57 14.63 -6.97 -15.74
CA PRO A 57 15.46 -7.93 -16.48
C PRO A 57 16.28 -7.26 -17.57
N ALA A 58 17.50 -7.75 -17.83
CA ALA A 58 18.42 -7.18 -18.81
C ALA A 58 17.86 -7.15 -20.26
N SER A 59 16.84 -7.98 -20.52
CA SER A 59 16.11 -8.01 -21.80
C SER A 59 15.12 -6.85 -21.99
N VAL A 60 14.88 -6.03 -20.92
CA VAL A 60 13.97 -4.88 -21.00
C VAL A 60 14.74 -3.64 -21.47
N PRO A 61 14.30 -2.97 -22.53
CA PRO A 61 14.91 -1.72 -22.96
C PRO A 61 14.77 -0.62 -21.90
N LEU A 62 15.82 0.19 -21.76
CA LEU A 62 15.79 1.38 -20.90
C LEU A 62 15.30 2.61 -21.67
N PRO A 63 14.59 3.56 -21.01
CA PRO A 63 14.16 3.50 -19.62
C PRO A 63 13.04 2.49 -19.37
N ALA A 64 13.17 1.71 -18.29
CA ALA A 64 12.26 0.62 -17.93
C ALA A 64 11.00 1.10 -17.18
N PRO A 65 9.88 0.38 -17.28
CA PRO A 65 8.73 0.60 -16.40
C PRO A 65 9.04 0.18 -14.96
N ALA A 66 8.31 0.76 -14.00
CA ALA A 66 8.55 0.47 -12.60
C ALA A 66 7.25 0.28 -11.79
N LEU A 67 7.37 -0.48 -10.69
CA LEU A 67 6.30 -0.72 -9.73
C LEU A 67 6.79 -0.41 -8.31
N VAL A 68 6.14 0.53 -7.63
CA VAL A 68 6.34 0.78 -6.20
C VAL A 68 5.42 -0.14 -5.41
N ILE A 69 5.99 -0.91 -4.47
CA ILE A 69 5.26 -1.90 -3.68
C ILE A 69 5.25 -1.47 -2.22
N VAL A 70 4.04 -1.40 -1.63
CA VAL A 70 3.78 -0.84 -0.30
C VAL A 70 3.07 -1.87 0.57
N HIS A 71 3.70 -2.23 1.69
CA HIS A 71 3.19 -3.20 2.67
C HIS A 71 2.01 -2.67 3.51
N GLY A 72 1.40 -3.55 4.33
CA GLY A 72 0.35 -3.23 5.28
C GLY A 72 0.85 -2.70 6.63
N TRP A 73 -0.08 -2.36 7.52
CA TRP A 73 0.20 -1.89 8.88
C TRP A 73 0.93 -2.94 9.71
N GLY A 74 1.97 -2.53 10.43
CA GLY A 74 2.74 -3.41 11.32
C GLY A 74 3.58 -4.47 10.61
N SER A 75 3.65 -4.40 9.27
CA SER A 75 4.45 -5.27 8.42
C SER A 75 5.69 -4.51 7.89
N ASN A 76 6.35 -5.04 6.88
CA ASN A 76 7.43 -4.43 6.14
C ASN A 76 7.46 -5.00 4.71
N SER A 77 8.40 -4.58 3.90
CA SER A 77 8.54 -5.02 2.50
C SER A 77 8.75 -6.52 2.32
N ASP A 78 9.24 -7.25 3.32
CA ASP A 78 9.44 -8.71 3.30
C ASP A 78 8.13 -9.48 3.01
N LEU A 79 6.98 -9.02 3.57
CA LEU A 79 5.68 -9.66 3.33
C LEU A 79 5.34 -9.73 1.84
N MET A 80 5.73 -8.72 1.06
CA MET A 80 5.36 -8.59 -0.35
C MET A 80 6.32 -9.30 -1.30
N LEU A 81 7.49 -9.79 -0.82
CA LEU A 81 8.52 -10.43 -1.65
C LEU A 81 8.07 -11.66 -2.42
N PRO A 82 7.11 -12.50 -1.94
CA PRO A 82 6.62 -13.62 -2.75
C PRO A 82 6.10 -13.23 -4.14
N LEU A 83 5.63 -11.99 -4.31
CA LEU A 83 5.15 -11.48 -5.59
C LEU A 83 6.28 -11.04 -6.54
N ALA A 84 7.50 -10.84 -6.00
CA ALA A 84 8.61 -10.23 -6.74
C ALA A 84 9.05 -11.03 -7.98
N PRO A 85 9.21 -12.37 -7.94
CA PRO A 85 9.68 -13.12 -9.12
C PRO A 85 8.76 -12.96 -10.33
N ALA A 86 7.45 -13.09 -10.14
CA ALA A 86 6.47 -12.98 -11.23
C ALA A 86 6.40 -11.55 -11.80
N LEU A 87 6.38 -10.55 -10.92
CA LEU A 87 6.36 -9.14 -11.34
C LEU A 87 7.66 -8.72 -12.04
N HIS A 88 8.82 -9.25 -11.60
CA HIS A 88 10.08 -9.03 -12.27
C HIS A 88 10.11 -9.69 -13.65
N ALA A 89 9.64 -10.96 -13.76
CA ALA A 89 9.54 -11.67 -15.04
C ALA A 89 8.63 -10.93 -16.04
N ALA A 90 7.61 -10.20 -15.56
CA ALA A 90 6.77 -9.33 -16.39
C ALA A 90 7.49 -8.06 -16.90
N GLY A 91 8.78 -7.91 -16.63
CA GLY A 91 9.64 -6.84 -17.19
C GLY A 91 9.69 -5.56 -16.37
N LEU A 92 9.31 -5.59 -15.10
CA LEU A 92 9.24 -4.42 -14.23
C LEU A 92 10.52 -4.22 -13.41
N THR A 93 10.94 -2.96 -13.26
CA THR A 93 11.76 -2.56 -12.12
C THR A 93 10.88 -2.52 -10.88
N LEU A 94 11.28 -3.18 -9.78
CA LEU A 94 10.49 -3.24 -8.56
C LEU A 94 11.16 -2.42 -7.45
N LEU A 95 10.35 -1.61 -6.74
CA LEU A 95 10.79 -0.86 -5.58
C LEU A 95 9.91 -1.22 -4.37
N PHE A 96 10.42 -2.09 -3.52
CA PHE A 96 9.79 -2.47 -2.25
C PHE A 96 10.19 -1.48 -1.18
N ILE A 97 9.27 -0.68 -0.66
CA ILE A 97 9.55 0.31 0.37
C ILE A 97 9.08 -0.14 1.74
N ASP A 98 9.88 0.12 2.76
CA ASP A 98 9.38 0.22 4.13
C ASP A 98 8.88 1.65 4.35
N THR A 99 7.64 1.82 4.75
CA THR A 99 7.14 3.14 5.14
C THR A 99 7.71 3.57 6.48
N ARG A 100 7.69 4.88 6.80
CA ARG A 100 8.12 5.38 8.13
C ARG A 100 7.53 4.56 9.26
N CYS A 101 8.26 4.37 10.34
CA CYS A 101 7.94 3.55 11.51
C CYS A 101 7.93 2.03 11.25
N HIS A 102 8.24 1.55 10.05
CA HIS A 102 8.24 0.13 9.70
C HIS A 102 9.61 -0.33 9.20
N GLY A 103 9.87 -1.65 9.30
CA GLY A 103 11.07 -2.30 8.80
C GLY A 103 12.35 -1.57 9.18
N ALA A 104 13.18 -1.25 8.20
CA ALA A 104 14.46 -0.55 8.35
C ALA A 104 14.38 0.96 8.05
N SER A 105 13.17 1.52 7.83
CA SER A 105 12.96 2.96 7.67
C SER A 105 13.05 3.72 8.98
N ASP A 106 13.25 5.03 8.89
CA ASP A 106 13.34 5.90 10.06
C ASP A 106 12.04 5.92 10.87
N ASP A 107 12.18 6.15 12.16
CA ASP A 107 11.06 6.32 13.08
C ASP A 107 10.43 7.69 12.96
N ASP A 108 9.13 7.75 13.26
CA ASP A 108 8.37 8.99 13.43
C ASP A 108 7.46 8.86 14.67
N THR A 109 6.76 9.93 14.99
CA THR A 109 5.90 9.99 16.18
C THR A 109 4.73 9.01 16.13
N PHE A 110 4.24 8.69 14.93
CA PHE A 110 3.16 7.73 14.66
C PHE A 110 3.18 7.33 13.17
N ALA A 111 2.51 6.23 12.84
CA ALA A 111 2.19 5.84 11.48
C ALA A 111 0.71 6.20 11.16
N SER A 112 0.37 6.40 9.90
CA SER A 112 -1.00 6.68 9.45
C SER A 112 -1.14 6.51 7.94
N LEU A 113 -2.36 6.31 7.46
CA LEU A 113 -2.64 6.22 6.02
C LEU A 113 -2.04 7.40 5.22
N PRO A 114 -2.20 8.69 5.61
CA PRO A 114 -1.56 9.79 4.90
C PRO A 114 -0.03 9.69 4.86
N ARG A 115 0.62 9.25 5.95
CA ARG A 115 2.08 9.08 5.99
C ARG A 115 2.57 7.97 5.07
N PHE A 116 1.83 6.87 4.96
CA PHE A 116 2.10 5.84 3.96
C PHE A 116 1.98 6.40 2.54
N ALA A 117 0.95 7.21 2.28
CA ALA A 117 0.77 7.84 0.97
C ALA A 117 1.87 8.87 0.66
N GLU A 118 2.29 9.68 1.64
CA GLU A 118 3.43 10.61 1.48
C GLU A 118 4.72 9.86 1.13
N ASP A 119 5.01 8.75 1.85
CA ASP A 119 6.19 7.92 1.59
C ASP A 119 6.12 7.26 0.21
N THR A 120 4.93 6.81 -0.21
CA THR A 120 4.70 6.29 -1.57
C THR A 120 4.99 7.37 -2.63
N VAL A 121 4.51 8.60 -2.43
CA VAL A 121 4.80 9.72 -3.33
C VAL A 121 6.30 9.99 -3.42
N ARG A 122 7.03 9.95 -2.30
CA ARG A 122 8.50 10.14 -2.30
C ARG A 122 9.23 9.02 -3.04
N ALA A 123 8.75 7.79 -2.92
CA ALA A 123 9.28 6.66 -3.68
C ALA A 123 9.06 6.81 -5.20
N VAL A 124 7.87 7.28 -5.61
CA VAL A 124 7.57 7.59 -7.02
C VAL A 124 8.49 8.71 -7.52
N ASP A 125 8.62 9.82 -6.77
CA ASP A 125 9.50 10.94 -7.15
C ASP A 125 10.95 10.51 -7.29
N TRP A 126 11.42 9.64 -6.39
CA TRP A 126 12.77 9.11 -6.42
C TRP A 126 13.02 8.22 -7.64
N LEU A 127 12.05 7.35 -8.00
CA LEU A 127 12.13 6.55 -9.23
C LEU A 127 12.08 7.43 -10.48
N ALA A 128 11.16 8.38 -10.54
CA ALA A 128 10.98 9.25 -11.70
C ALA A 128 12.21 10.14 -12.00
N ALA A 129 13.05 10.39 -11.01
CA ALA A 129 14.30 11.14 -11.18
C ALA A 129 15.46 10.28 -11.73
N ARG A 130 15.28 8.97 -11.88
CA ARG A 130 16.33 8.06 -12.36
C ARG A 130 16.33 7.98 -13.88
N PRO A 131 17.54 7.98 -14.52
CA PRO A 131 17.63 7.93 -15.99
C PRO A 131 17.25 6.56 -16.58
N ASP A 132 17.28 5.50 -15.77
CA ASP A 132 16.94 4.12 -16.15
C ASP A 132 15.47 3.78 -15.99
N ILE A 133 14.63 4.71 -15.50
CA ILE A 133 13.19 4.54 -15.27
C ILE A 133 12.38 5.46 -16.19
N ASP A 134 11.32 4.92 -16.79
CA ASP A 134 10.34 5.70 -17.52
C ASP A 134 9.32 6.33 -16.54
N PRO A 135 9.36 7.65 -16.35
CA PRO A 135 8.48 8.32 -15.38
C PRO A 135 7.00 8.26 -15.77
N GLY A 136 6.68 8.00 -17.04
CA GLY A 136 5.32 7.82 -17.55
C GLY A 136 4.77 6.40 -17.32
N ARG A 137 5.62 5.44 -16.90
CA ARG A 137 5.26 4.04 -16.69
C ARG A 137 5.56 3.57 -15.27
N ILE A 138 5.29 4.43 -14.26
CA ILE A 138 5.39 4.07 -12.84
C ILE A 138 4.01 3.71 -12.32
N ALA A 139 3.82 2.45 -11.94
CA ALA A 139 2.61 1.94 -11.29
C ALA A 139 2.82 1.75 -9.80
N LEU A 140 1.71 1.60 -9.05
CA LEU A 140 1.70 1.39 -7.61
C LEU A 140 1.00 0.08 -7.28
N LEU A 141 1.53 -0.66 -6.31
CA LEU A 141 0.87 -1.82 -5.72
C LEU A 141 0.93 -1.71 -4.19
N GLY A 142 -0.18 -1.90 -3.53
CA GLY A 142 -0.23 -1.84 -2.07
C GLY A 142 -1.12 -2.90 -1.46
N HIS A 143 -0.85 -3.27 -0.20
CA HIS A 143 -1.62 -4.23 0.58
C HIS A 143 -2.21 -3.58 1.83
N SER A 144 -3.48 -3.84 2.15
CA SER A 144 -4.17 -3.38 3.36
C SER A 144 -4.10 -1.85 3.51
N VAL A 145 -3.45 -1.32 4.56
CA VAL A 145 -3.20 0.13 4.69
C VAL A 145 -2.37 0.65 3.51
N GLY A 146 -1.39 -0.13 3.02
CA GLY A 146 -0.66 0.19 1.79
C GLY A 146 -1.57 0.27 0.57
N ALA A 147 -2.61 -0.57 0.48
CA ALA A 147 -3.60 -0.52 -0.60
C ALA A 147 -4.40 0.79 -0.59
N GLY A 148 -4.85 1.23 0.59
CA GLY A 148 -5.46 2.55 0.74
C GLY A 148 -4.48 3.69 0.46
N ALA A 149 -3.21 3.51 0.83
CA ALA A 149 -2.17 4.51 0.64
C ALA A 149 -1.82 4.73 -0.83
N VAL A 150 -1.75 3.66 -1.65
CA VAL A 150 -1.48 3.80 -3.09
C VAL A 150 -2.64 4.48 -3.82
N LEU A 151 -3.90 4.25 -3.40
CA LEU A 151 -5.06 4.98 -3.91
C LEU A 151 -4.97 6.47 -3.56
N LEU A 152 -4.64 6.79 -2.31
CA LEU A 152 -4.48 8.17 -1.86
C LEU A 152 -3.29 8.84 -2.55
N ALA A 153 -2.14 8.17 -2.67
CA ALA A 153 -0.95 8.67 -3.36
C ALA A 153 -1.24 8.97 -4.84
N ALA A 154 -1.96 8.08 -5.52
CA ALA A 154 -2.36 8.28 -6.92
C ALA A 154 -3.32 9.49 -7.09
N SER A 155 -4.17 9.79 -6.09
CA SER A 155 -5.01 10.99 -6.11
C SER A 155 -4.18 12.28 -6.00
N TRP A 156 -3.02 12.21 -5.33
CA TRP A 156 -2.06 13.34 -5.23
C TRP A 156 -1.08 13.39 -6.42
N ARG A 157 -0.95 12.28 -7.16
CA ARG A 157 -0.04 12.12 -8.31
C ARG A 157 -0.80 11.66 -9.56
N PRO A 158 -1.46 12.58 -10.28
CA PRO A 158 -2.25 12.24 -11.47
C PRO A 158 -1.45 11.59 -12.62
N GLN A 159 -0.12 11.61 -12.54
CA GLN A 159 0.81 10.97 -13.50
C GLN A 159 1.02 9.47 -13.20
N THR A 160 0.48 8.94 -12.09
CA THR A 160 0.52 7.50 -11.79
C THR A 160 -0.07 6.72 -12.96
N ALA A 161 0.68 5.74 -13.49
CA ALA A 161 0.29 5.02 -14.69
C ALA A 161 -0.83 4.01 -14.42
N ALA A 162 -0.79 3.30 -13.30
CA ALA A 162 -1.82 2.35 -12.86
C ALA A 162 -1.71 2.08 -11.36
N VAL A 163 -2.77 1.56 -10.74
CA VAL A 163 -2.78 1.16 -9.33
C VAL A 163 -3.32 -0.26 -9.19
N VAL A 164 -2.64 -1.08 -8.38
CA VAL A 164 -3.10 -2.38 -7.90
C VAL A 164 -3.30 -2.29 -6.39
N SER A 165 -4.49 -2.56 -5.92
CA SER A 165 -4.89 -2.38 -4.53
C SER A 165 -5.37 -3.71 -3.95
N LEU A 166 -4.55 -4.33 -3.07
CA LEU A 166 -4.81 -5.64 -2.48
C LEU A 166 -5.44 -5.48 -1.09
N ALA A 167 -6.64 -5.99 -0.88
CA ALA A 167 -7.35 -6.00 0.40
C ALA A 167 -7.54 -4.60 1.02
N ALA A 168 -7.94 -3.61 0.22
CA ALA A 168 -8.20 -2.26 0.71
C ALA A 168 -9.52 -2.18 1.48
N PHE A 169 -9.52 -1.45 2.61
CA PHE A 169 -10.74 -1.05 3.31
C PHE A 169 -11.42 0.13 2.60
N ALA A 170 -12.74 0.25 2.74
CA ALA A 170 -13.49 1.35 2.14
C ALA A 170 -13.26 2.68 2.89
N HIS A 171 -13.28 2.66 4.24
CA HIS A 171 -13.24 3.89 5.03
C HIS A 171 -12.46 3.74 6.35
N PRO A 172 -11.49 4.66 6.67
CA PRO A 172 -10.64 4.55 7.86
C PRO A 172 -11.42 4.59 9.19
N ALA A 173 -12.52 5.35 9.26
CA ALA A 173 -13.33 5.41 10.48
C ALA A 173 -13.96 4.04 10.79
N GLU A 174 -14.43 3.32 9.78
CA GLU A 174 -15.02 1.99 9.95
C GLU A 174 -13.98 0.96 10.41
N MET A 175 -12.74 1.04 9.85
CA MET A 175 -11.63 0.22 10.33
C MET A 175 -11.32 0.49 11.81
N MET A 176 -11.33 1.74 12.21
CA MET A 176 -11.13 2.08 13.63
C MET A 176 -12.28 1.62 14.51
N GLN A 177 -13.52 1.68 14.02
CA GLN A 177 -14.68 1.17 14.76
C GLN A 177 -14.61 -0.36 14.92
N ARG A 178 -14.23 -1.10 13.88
CA ARG A 178 -13.97 -2.55 13.97
C ARG A 178 -12.89 -2.85 15.02
N TRP A 179 -11.76 -2.14 14.96
CA TRP A 179 -10.69 -2.28 15.95
C TRP A 179 -11.16 -1.97 17.37
N MET A 180 -11.97 -0.92 17.56
CA MET A 180 -12.54 -0.60 18.90
C MET A 180 -13.46 -1.71 19.39
N ALA A 181 -14.26 -2.29 18.51
CA ALA A 181 -15.13 -3.41 18.85
C ALA A 181 -14.34 -4.67 19.26
N GLU A 182 -13.23 -4.98 18.58
CA GLU A 182 -12.32 -6.07 18.94
C GLU A 182 -11.64 -5.88 20.31
N GLN A 183 -11.50 -4.62 20.76
CA GLN A 183 -10.93 -4.27 22.05
C GLN A 183 -12.01 -4.07 23.14
N ASP A 184 -13.26 -4.47 22.89
CA ASP A 184 -14.41 -4.25 23.78
C ASP A 184 -14.57 -2.79 24.25
N LEU A 185 -14.13 -1.83 23.44
CA LEU A 185 -14.27 -0.41 23.77
C LEU A 185 -15.70 0.07 23.44
N PRO A 186 -16.37 0.80 24.35
CA PRO A 186 -17.74 1.27 24.15
C PRO A 186 -17.79 2.38 23.08
N ASP A 187 -17.96 1.98 21.83
CA ASP A 187 -17.93 2.86 20.66
C ASP A 187 -18.91 4.04 20.78
N ALA A 188 -20.14 3.79 21.24
CA ALA A 188 -21.15 4.83 21.41
C ALA A 188 -20.72 5.96 22.38
N VAL A 189 -19.86 5.66 23.37
CA VAL A 189 -19.45 6.60 24.41
C VAL A 189 -18.14 7.30 24.06
N ILE A 190 -17.11 6.53 23.71
CA ILE A 190 -15.76 7.07 23.48
C ILE A 190 -15.36 7.11 22.02
N GLY A 191 -16.05 6.38 21.12
CA GLY A 191 -15.74 6.32 19.71
C GLY A 191 -15.67 7.69 19.03
N PRO A 192 -16.67 8.58 19.17
CA PRO A 192 -16.61 9.92 18.57
C PRO A 192 -15.42 10.74 19.06
N TYR A 193 -14.99 10.55 20.31
CA TYR A 193 -13.80 11.22 20.84
C TYR A 193 -12.53 10.66 20.19
N ILE A 194 -12.38 9.33 20.12
CA ILE A 194 -11.23 8.64 19.53
C ILE A 194 -11.08 9.06 18.05
N LEU A 195 -12.15 8.94 17.26
CA LEU A 195 -12.15 9.28 15.85
C LEU A 195 -11.74 10.75 15.63
N ARG A 196 -12.28 11.67 16.43
CA ARG A 196 -11.94 13.09 16.36
C ARG A 196 -10.48 13.35 16.77
N TYR A 197 -10.01 12.66 17.81
CA TYR A 197 -8.62 12.76 18.28
C TYR A 197 -7.65 12.28 17.20
N VAL A 198 -7.92 11.12 16.59
CA VAL A 198 -7.07 10.57 15.52
C VAL A 198 -7.02 11.51 14.32
N GLN A 199 -8.17 12.00 13.83
CA GLN A 199 -8.21 12.96 12.72
C GLN A 199 -7.36 14.23 13.01
N ARG A 200 -7.42 14.75 14.24
CA ARG A 200 -6.58 15.88 14.65
C ARG A 200 -5.10 15.53 14.70
N THR A 201 -4.77 14.31 15.12
CA THR A 201 -3.38 13.84 15.23
C THR A 201 -2.76 13.61 13.86
N ILE A 202 -3.50 13.01 12.93
CA ILE A 202 -3.02 12.74 11.57
C ILE A 202 -3.10 13.96 10.65
N GLY A 203 -3.85 15.01 11.04
CA GLY A 203 -4.00 16.24 10.27
C GLY A 203 -5.01 16.19 9.12
N TYR A 204 -5.78 15.09 9.00
CA TYR A 204 -6.74 14.87 7.93
C TYR A 204 -8.10 14.43 8.48
N ARG A 205 -9.18 14.82 7.79
CA ARG A 205 -10.49 14.20 7.99
C ARG A 205 -10.48 12.82 7.34
N PHE A 206 -11.11 11.85 7.96
CA PHE A 206 -11.18 10.49 7.39
C PHE A 206 -11.83 10.48 6.00
N ASP A 207 -12.89 11.25 5.80
CA ASP A 207 -13.56 11.38 4.50
C ASP A 207 -12.61 11.84 3.38
N ALA A 208 -11.67 12.74 3.70
CA ALA A 208 -10.72 13.29 2.72
C ALA A 208 -9.66 12.28 2.25
N ILE A 209 -9.41 11.24 3.05
CA ILE A 209 -8.39 10.23 2.79
C ILE A 209 -8.97 8.81 2.60
N ALA A 210 -10.30 8.66 2.69
CA ALA A 210 -10.96 7.37 2.57
C ALA A 210 -10.84 6.83 1.14
N PRO A 211 -10.43 5.57 0.94
CA PRO A 211 -10.38 4.94 -0.38
C PRO A 211 -11.67 5.08 -1.19
N ILE A 212 -12.82 4.95 -0.55
CA ILE A 212 -14.13 5.12 -1.20
C ILE A 212 -14.35 6.52 -1.80
N ASN A 213 -13.69 7.54 -1.25
CA ASN A 213 -13.80 8.93 -1.71
C ASN A 213 -12.62 9.34 -2.61
N THR A 214 -11.46 8.69 -2.48
CA THR A 214 -10.28 9.00 -3.31
C THR A 214 -10.27 8.23 -4.62
N LEU A 215 -10.76 6.99 -4.64
CA LEU A 215 -10.85 6.15 -5.83
C LEU A 215 -11.59 6.82 -7.01
N PRO A 216 -12.77 7.48 -6.82
CA PRO A 216 -13.45 8.18 -7.92
C PRO A 216 -12.67 9.33 -8.53
N GLN A 217 -11.64 9.85 -7.84
CA GLN A 217 -10.82 10.97 -8.29
C GLN A 217 -9.64 10.52 -9.17
N LEU A 218 -9.37 9.20 -9.24
CA LEU A 218 -8.23 8.68 -9.97
C LEU A 218 -8.45 8.78 -11.49
N ARG A 219 -7.40 9.15 -12.20
CA ARG A 219 -7.40 9.23 -13.66
C ARG A 219 -6.82 7.98 -14.30
N CYS A 220 -5.99 7.25 -13.58
CA CYS A 220 -5.37 6.01 -14.03
C CYS A 220 -6.29 4.79 -13.83
N PRO A 221 -6.05 3.71 -14.58
CA PRO A 221 -6.68 2.42 -14.34
C PRO A 221 -6.35 1.86 -12.94
N VAL A 222 -7.31 1.15 -12.35
CA VAL A 222 -7.17 0.53 -11.02
C VAL A 222 -7.63 -0.92 -11.06
N LEU A 223 -6.82 -1.81 -10.50
CA LEU A 223 -7.19 -3.20 -10.19
C LEU A 223 -7.36 -3.33 -8.68
N LEU A 224 -8.58 -3.59 -8.23
CA LEU A 224 -8.89 -3.98 -6.86
C LEU A 224 -8.83 -5.50 -6.77
N MET A 225 -8.12 -6.02 -5.78
CA MET A 225 -8.10 -7.47 -5.50
C MET A 225 -8.40 -7.70 -4.02
N HIS A 226 -9.20 -8.75 -3.72
CA HIS A 226 -9.62 -9.02 -2.35
C HIS A 226 -9.80 -10.52 -2.13
N GLY A 227 -9.43 -11.01 -0.93
CA GLY A 227 -9.71 -12.38 -0.51
C GLY A 227 -11.17 -12.52 -0.05
N GLU A 228 -11.88 -13.54 -0.52
CA GLU A 228 -13.29 -13.77 -0.14
C GLU A 228 -13.46 -14.09 1.35
N HIS A 229 -12.40 -14.61 2.00
CA HIS A 229 -12.38 -15.01 3.40
C HIS A 229 -11.59 -14.02 4.28
N ASP A 230 -11.42 -12.78 3.83
CA ASP A 230 -10.75 -11.73 4.58
C ASP A 230 -11.53 -11.40 5.86
N SER A 231 -10.97 -11.77 7.01
CA SER A 231 -11.56 -11.55 8.34
C SER A 231 -11.20 -10.19 8.94
N VAL A 232 -10.22 -9.47 8.37
CA VAL A 232 -9.75 -8.16 8.84
C VAL A 232 -10.47 -7.03 8.11
N VAL A 233 -10.49 -7.12 6.78
CA VAL A 233 -11.22 -6.19 5.91
C VAL A 233 -12.30 -6.97 5.18
N PRO A 234 -13.58 -6.82 5.51
CA PRO A 234 -14.65 -7.58 4.86
C PRO A 234 -14.65 -7.37 3.34
N VAL A 235 -14.84 -8.45 2.58
CA VAL A 235 -14.93 -8.40 1.11
C VAL A 235 -16.00 -7.43 0.61
N ALA A 236 -17.01 -7.12 1.42
CA ALA A 236 -18.01 -6.10 1.15
C ALA A 236 -17.39 -4.71 0.89
N ASP A 237 -16.24 -4.40 1.50
CA ASP A 237 -15.53 -3.14 1.27
C ASP A 237 -15.02 -3.06 -0.19
N ALA A 238 -14.57 -4.16 -0.79
CA ALA A 238 -14.16 -4.20 -2.20
C ALA A 238 -15.33 -3.93 -3.16
N TYR A 239 -16.50 -4.49 -2.89
CA TYR A 239 -17.70 -4.21 -3.68
C TYR A 239 -18.16 -2.76 -3.54
N ARG A 240 -18.07 -2.19 -2.34
CA ARG A 240 -18.37 -0.77 -2.10
C ARG A 240 -17.40 0.16 -2.84
N LEU A 241 -16.12 -0.17 -2.86
CA LEU A 241 -15.10 0.57 -3.63
C LEU A 241 -15.42 0.52 -5.13
N LEU A 242 -15.73 -0.66 -5.68
CA LEU A 242 -16.11 -0.78 -7.08
C LEU A 242 -17.37 0.05 -7.40
N ALA A 243 -18.39 -0.04 -6.55
CA ALA A 243 -19.63 0.73 -6.74
C ALA A 243 -19.41 2.25 -6.67
N ALA A 244 -18.46 2.71 -5.84
CA ALA A 244 -18.13 4.13 -5.71
C ALA A 244 -17.28 4.66 -6.87
N ALA A 245 -16.56 3.80 -7.60
CA ALA A 245 -15.60 4.20 -8.64
C ALA A 245 -16.22 5.05 -9.77
N GLY A 246 -17.48 4.75 -10.16
CA GLY A 246 -18.21 5.54 -11.16
C GLY A 246 -17.59 5.53 -12.56
N THR A 247 -16.69 4.60 -12.86
CA THR A 247 -15.93 4.50 -14.12
C THR A 247 -15.61 3.04 -14.46
N ASP A 248 -15.46 2.74 -15.73
CA ASP A 248 -15.03 1.45 -16.27
C ASP A 248 -13.52 1.17 -16.11
N LYS A 249 -12.75 2.16 -15.66
CA LYS A 249 -11.31 2.02 -15.42
C LYS A 249 -10.96 1.22 -14.17
N VAL A 250 -11.95 0.91 -13.32
CA VAL A 250 -11.74 0.13 -12.11
C VAL A 250 -12.23 -1.29 -12.32
N GLN A 251 -11.33 -2.24 -12.17
CA GLN A 251 -11.60 -3.68 -12.22
C GLN A 251 -11.57 -4.24 -10.80
N LEU A 252 -12.39 -5.26 -10.53
CA LEU A 252 -12.40 -5.99 -9.26
C LEU A 252 -12.16 -7.47 -9.52
N HIS A 253 -11.23 -8.06 -8.77
CA HIS A 253 -11.01 -9.49 -8.70
C HIS A 253 -11.17 -9.97 -7.25
N ILE A 254 -12.11 -10.89 -7.02
CA ILE A 254 -12.25 -11.62 -5.75
C ILE A 254 -11.63 -12.99 -5.94
N GLY A 255 -10.66 -13.32 -5.10
CA GLY A 255 -9.99 -14.62 -5.11
C GLY A 255 -10.14 -15.34 -3.78
N PRO A 256 -9.69 -16.60 -3.71
CA PRO A 256 -9.63 -17.32 -2.44
C PRO A 256 -8.62 -16.67 -1.49
N GLY A 257 -8.73 -16.97 -0.19
CA GLY A 257 -7.78 -16.54 0.82
C GLY A 257 -8.31 -15.47 1.77
N GLY A 258 -7.51 -15.20 2.79
CA GLY A 258 -7.75 -14.20 3.84
C GLY A 258 -6.91 -12.95 3.62
N HIS A 259 -6.81 -12.11 4.67
CA HIS A 259 -6.18 -10.79 4.59
C HIS A 259 -4.71 -10.81 4.18
N ASP A 260 -3.89 -11.63 4.84
CA ASP A 260 -2.43 -11.70 4.64
C ASP A 260 -2.01 -12.92 3.81
N SER A 261 -2.93 -13.50 3.03
CA SER A 261 -2.66 -14.69 2.22
C SER A 261 -1.89 -14.33 0.94
N MET A 262 -0.60 -13.99 1.07
CA MET A 262 0.23 -13.66 -0.09
C MET A 262 0.32 -14.81 -1.10
N GLU A 263 0.25 -16.08 -0.66
CA GLU A 263 0.17 -17.25 -1.54
C GLU A 263 -1.09 -17.24 -2.40
N ALA A 264 -2.23 -16.78 -1.85
CA ALA A 264 -3.47 -16.67 -2.62
C ALA A 264 -3.38 -15.55 -3.67
N PHE A 265 -2.77 -14.41 -3.33
CA PHE A 265 -2.50 -13.35 -4.30
C PHE A 265 -1.47 -13.79 -5.35
N LEU A 266 -0.44 -14.57 -4.95
CA LEU A 266 0.53 -15.14 -5.87
C LEU A 266 -0.13 -16.12 -6.86
N ALA A 267 -1.09 -16.94 -6.42
CA ALA A 267 -1.81 -17.87 -7.29
C ALA A 267 -2.60 -17.19 -8.42
N VAL A 268 -2.87 -15.90 -8.30
CA VAL A 268 -3.58 -15.08 -9.30
C VAL A 268 -2.76 -13.89 -9.78
N ILE A 269 -1.43 -13.94 -9.62
CA ILE A 269 -0.52 -12.82 -9.94
C ILE A 269 -0.57 -12.46 -11.43
N ASP A 270 -0.87 -13.41 -12.30
CA ASP A 270 -1.02 -13.18 -13.73
C ASP A 270 -2.10 -12.12 -14.02
N ARG A 271 -3.14 -12.01 -13.18
CA ARG A 271 -4.13 -10.92 -13.27
C ARG A 271 -3.50 -9.53 -13.13
N VAL A 272 -2.49 -9.41 -12.26
CA VAL A 272 -1.74 -8.17 -12.08
C VAL A 272 -0.86 -7.90 -13.29
N SER A 273 -0.14 -8.92 -13.77
CA SER A 273 0.73 -8.81 -14.95
C SER A 273 -0.06 -8.46 -16.19
N ASP A 274 -1.18 -9.14 -16.46
CA ASP A 274 -2.07 -8.86 -17.59
C ASP A 274 -2.68 -7.47 -17.51
N PHE A 275 -3.16 -7.06 -16.31
CA PHE A 275 -3.67 -5.72 -16.10
C PHE A 275 -2.63 -4.65 -16.43
N LEU A 276 -1.40 -4.80 -15.92
CA LEU A 276 -0.31 -3.84 -16.18
C LEU A 276 0.14 -3.88 -17.66
N ALA A 277 0.14 -5.06 -18.30
CA ALA A 277 0.45 -5.21 -19.71
C ALA A 277 -0.58 -4.51 -20.62
N ALA A 278 -1.87 -4.63 -20.28
CA ALA A 278 -2.94 -3.92 -21.00
C ALA A 278 -2.80 -2.38 -20.91
N GLN A 279 -2.04 -1.87 -19.94
CA GLN A 279 -1.71 -0.45 -19.80
C GLN A 279 -0.34 -0.08 -20.42
N GLY A 280 0.33 -1.02 -21.09
CA GLY A 280 1.67 -0.82 -21.66
C GLY A 280 2.79 -0.68 -20.61
N ILE A 281 2.55 -1.13 -19.35
CA ILE A 281 3.50 -1.02 -18.26
C ILE A 281 4.33 -2.29 -18.12
N ALA A 282 3.72 -3.47 -18.27
CA ALA A 282 4.39 -4.77 -18.23
C ALA A 282 4.43 -5.43 -19.62
N ARG A 283 5.17 -6.54 -19.73
CA ARG A 283 5.11 -7.42 -20.92
C ARG A 283 3.98 -8.44 -20.72
N ASN A 284 3.35 -8.88 -21.82
CA ASN A 284 2.45 -10.01 -21.79
C ASN A 284 3.23 -11.28 -21.44
N THR A 285 2.88 -11.93 -20.33
CA THR A 285 3.49 -13.20 -19.91
C THR A 285 3.06 -14.39 -20.79
N GLY A 286 2.10 -14.19 -21.69
CA GLY A 286 1.59 -15.22 -22.61
C GLY A 286 2.30 -15.34 -23.96
N GLU A 287 3.19 -14.42 -24.32
CA GLU A 287 4.05 -14.55 -25.48
C GLU A 287 5.37 -15.20 -25.06
N GLY A 288 5.32 -16.51 -24.80
CA GLY A 288 6.52 -17.34 -24.69
C GLY A 288 7.28 -17.27 -26.00
N ASP A 289 8.58 -16.97 -25.93
CA ASP A 289 9.52 -17.02 -27.05
C ASP A 289 9.33 -18.34 -27.84
N THR A 290 8.63 -18.25 -28.96
CA THR A 290 8.73 -19.23 -30.01
C THR A 290 9.81 -18.78 -30.98
N GLU A 291 11.04 -19.05 -30.62
CA GLU A 291 12.15 -19.21 -31.56
C GLU A 291 12.97 -20.46 -31.20
#